data_32d4b8237788973c72be1aae9a2053bc
#
_entry.id   32d4b8237788973c72be1aae9a2053bc
#
_cell.length_a   1.000
_cell.length_b   1.000
_cell.length_c   1.000
_cell.angle_alpha   90.00
_cell.angle_beta   90.00
_cell.angle_gamma   90.00
#
_symmetry.space_group_name_H-M   'P 1'
#
loop_
_entity.id
_entity.type
_entity.pdbx_description
1 polymer ?
#
loop_
_entity_poly.entity_id
_entity_poly.type
_entity_poly.pdbx_seq_one_letter_code
_entity_poly.pdbx_strand_id
1 'polypeptide(L)'
;GDVRVFSTGGGGSSDASSSSSSPSMASFGGGADLTPFVLHEEDVRAFHGHWKRVCDEAEEEAAAVRRRSSSSSVSSSSSSSSSSSSSSSSSSSSSSSSSSPLYRALKASCDEYFYIPARKEYRGTGGIFFDGALSSSTGGGGSRGGNGGAEEEGDEKKSPLLEVDGRAFAERVARGWLPSWLPAVERRRALPVSERERAWQLLRRGRYVEFNLLYDRGVRFGLDGGGDVDAVMVSAPPLVAWAHRAAAESEEEERLMEVLRRPRDWA
;
A
#
# COMPACT_ATOMS: atom_id res chain seq x y z
N GLY A 1 -2.34 -0.57 11.44
CA GLY A 1 -2.17 0.01 10.11
C GLY A 1 -1.85 1.49 10.22
N ASP A 2 -0.97 1.94 9.39
CA ASP A 2 -0.53 3.33 9.36
C ASP A 2 -0.75 3.84 7.92
N VAL A 3 -1.49 4.93 7.75
CA VAL A 3 -1.60 5.62 6.46
C VAL A 3 -0.77 6.89 6.54
N ARG A 4 0.32 6.94 5.80
CA ARG A 4 1.17 8.12 5.69
C ARG A 4 1.04 8.70 4.29
N VAL A 5 0.61 9.94 4.20
CA VAL A 5 0.62 10.71 2.95
C VAL A 5 1.76 11.71 3.02
N PHE A 6 2.75 11.56 2.16
CA PHE A 6 3.85 12.51 2.05
C PHE A 6 3.67 13.35 0.79
N SER A 7 3.73 14.68 0.95
CA SER A 7 3.90 15.60 -0.17
C SER A 7 5.27 16.26 -0.04
N THR A 8 6.18 15.98 -0.96
CA THR A 8 7.45 16.70 -1.02
C THR A 8 7.23 18.00 -1.81
N GLY A 9 6.83 19.06 -1.10
CA GLY A 9 6.95 20.42 -1.61
C GLY A 9 8.39 20.89 -1.41
N GLY A 10 9.09 21.28 -2.48
CA GLY A 10 10.41 21.90 -2.38
C GLY A 10 10.32 23.18 -1.55
N GLY A 11 10.95 23.20 -0.38
CA GLY A 11 11.16 24.41 0.42
C GLY A 11 12.14 25.33 -0.31
N GLY A 12 11.62 26.39 -0.94
CA GLY A 12 12.40 27.46 -1.50
C GLY A 12 12.59 28.56 -0.46
N SER A 13 13.84 28.83 -0.07
CA SER A 13 14.23 30.08 0.58
C SER A 13 13.92 31.25 -0.34
N SER A 14 13.40 32.31 0.27
CA SER A 14 13.08 33.59 -0.37
C SER A 14 14.31 34.26 -0.97
N ASP A 15 14.45 34.19 -2.29
CA ASP A 15 15.15 35.20 -3.07
C ASP A 15 14.39 35.46 -4.38
N ALA A 16 13.91 36.68 -4.53
CA ALA A 16 13.14 37.14 -5.66
C ALA A 16 14.05 37.38 -6.86
N SER A 17 14.06 36.46 -7.81
CA SER A 17 14.40 36.76 -9.20
C SER A 17 13.75 35.75 -10.13
N SER A 18 13.07 36.27 -11.14
CA SER A 18 12.32 35.62 -12.21
C SER A 18 12.98 34.36 -12.76
N SER A 19 12.30 33.19 -12.58
CA SER A 19 12.58 32.00 -13.39
C SER A 19 11.33 31.15 -13.50
N SER A 20 11.09 30.69 -14.73
CA SER A 20 10.05 29.76 -15.15
C SER A 20 9.87 28.62 -14.15
N SER A 21 8.71 28.56 -13.49
CA SER A 21 8.34 27.48 -12.58
C SER A 21 8.15 26.20 -13.37
N SER A 22 9.14 25.32 -13.34
CA SER A 22 8.96 23.93 -13.72
C SER A 22 7.89 23.31 -12.82
N PRO A 23 6.93 22.55 -13.34
CA PRO A 23 5.91 21.89 -12.50
C PRO A 23 6.62 20.97 -11.52
N SER A 24 6.49 21.25 -10.22
CA SER A 24 7.03 20.39 -9.18
C SER A 24 6.27 19.05 -9.22
N MET A 25 6.99 17.97 -9.51
CA MET A 25 6.41 16.63 -9.44
C MET A 25 6.13 16.31 -7.97
N ALA A 26 4.86 16.17 -7.63
CA ALA A 26 4.47 15.71 -6.32
C ALA A 26 4.62 14.17 -6.27
N SER A 27 5.31 13.69 -5.24
CA SER A 27 5.45 12.27 -4.94
C SER A 27 4.48 11.89 -3.81
N PHE A 28 3.83 10.75 -3.95
CA PHE A 28 2.86 10.24 -2.98
C PHE A 28 3.32 8.92 -2.41
N GLY A 29 3.15 8.74 -1.10
CA GLY A 29 3.45 7.51 -0.39
C GLY A 29 2.37 7.19 0.63
N GLY A 30 2.28 5.95 1.01
CA GLY A 30 1.34 5.49 2.02
C GLY A 30 1.24 3.98 2.08
N GLY A 31 0.39 3.50 2.97
CA GLY A 31 0.14 2.08 3.09
C GLY A 31 -0.88 1.76 4.16
N ALA A 32 -1.36 0.55 4.11
CA ALA A 32 -2.21 -0.04 5.13
C ALA A 32 -1.85 -1.52 5.26
N ASP A 33 -1.34 -1.90 6.41
CA ASP A 33 -0.97 -3.26 6.75
C ASP A 33 -1.67 -3.75 8.00
N LEU A 34 -1.90 -5.04 8.09
CA LEU A 34 -2.58 -5.66 9.21
C LEU A 34 -1.60 -6.50 10.04
N THR A 35 -1.51 -6.21 11.34
CA THR A 35 -0.67 -6.93 12.30
C THR A 35 -1.56 -7.64 13.34
N PRO A 36 -2.09 -8.83 13.06
CA PRO A 36 -2.88 -9.59 14.01
C PRO A 36 -1.99 -10.20 15.10
N PHE A 37 -2.58 -10.39 16.28
CA PHE A 37 -1.95 -11.13 17.39
C PHE A 37 -2.59 -12.52 17.57
N VAL A 38 -3.82 -12.67 17.10
CA VAL A 38 -4.53 -13.93 16.94
C VAL A 38 -4.98 -14.00 15.48
N LEU A 39 -4.79 -15.16 14.85
CA LEU A 39 -5.13 -15.34 13.44
C LEU A 39 -6.63 -15.64 13.28
N HIS A 40 -7.38 -14.67 12.85
CA HIS A 40 -8.74 -14.83 12.34
C HIS A 40 -8.71 -14.65 10.82
N GLU A 41 -8.62 -15.74 10.08
CA GLU A 41 -8.45 -15.69 8.62
C GLU A 41 -9.55 -14.91 7.90
N GLU A 42 -10.79 -14.97 8.39
CA GLU A 42 -11.90 -14.20 7.83
C GLU A 42 -11.67 -12.69 7.89
N ASP A 43 -11.10 -12.20 9.00
CA ASP A 43 -10.78 -10.79 9.18
C ASP A 43 -9.61 -10.36 8.28
N VAL A 44 -8.60 -11.24 8.15
CA VAL A 44 -7.47 -11.01 7.24
C VAL A 44 -7.95 -10.97 5.80
N ARG A 45 -8.78 -11.92 5.37
CA ARG A 45 -9.38 -11.95 4.01
C ARG A 45 -10.25 -10.72 3.75
N ALA A 46 -11.06 -10.33 4.71
CA ALA A 46 -11.90 -9.13 4.58
C ALA A 46 -11.06 -7.86 4.41
N PHE A 47 -9.97 -7.73 5.17
CA PHE A 47 -9.02 -6.62 5.07
C PHE A 47 -8.35 -6.58 3.69
N HIS A 48 -7.77 -7.69 3.24
CA HIS A 48 -7.11 -7.78 1.95
C HIS A 48 -8.09 -7.60 0.78
N GLY A 49 -9.29 -8.19 0.86
CA GLY A 49 -10.36 -8.00 -0.11
C GLY A 49 -10.83 -6.55 -0.23
N HIS A 50 -10.81 -5.79 0.89
CA HIS A 50 -11.08 -4.35 0.85
C HIS A 50 -10.03 -3.62 0.02
N TRP A 51 -8.75 -3.85 0.29
CA TRP A 51 -7.67 -3.17 -0.43
C TRP A 51 -7.55 -3.60 -1.89
N LYS A 52 -7.87 -4.84 -2.18
CA LYS A 52 -7.98 -5.30 -3.57
C LYS A 52 -9.04 -4.50 -4.32
N ARG A 53 -10.25 -4.34 -3.76
CA ARG A 53 -11.31 -3.53 -4.40
C ARG A 53 -10.88 -2.08 -4.61
N VAL A 54 -10.21 -1.48 -3.65
CA VAL A 54 -9.68 -0.10 -3.77
C VAL A 54 -8.70 0.01 -4.95
N CYS A 55 -7.86 -1.00 -5.15
CA CYS A 55 -6.94 -1.07 -6.29
C CYS A 55 -7.67 -1.32 -7.62
N ASP A 56 -8.62 -2.27 -7.65
CA ASP A 56 -9.42 -2.58 -8.83
C ASP A 56 -10.15 -1.32 -9.34
N GLU A 57 -10.80 -0.58 -8.45
CA GLU A 57 -11.50 0.68 -8.77
C GLU A 57 -10.56 1.75 -9.32
N ALA A 58 -9.34 1.87 -8.75
CA ALA A 58 -8.35 2.84 -9.25
C ALA A 58 -7.85 2.48 -10.66
N GLU A 59 -7.64 1.20 -10.94
CA GLU A 59 -7.27 0.72 -12.28
C GLU A 59 -8.39 0.93 -13.30
N GLU A 60 -9.65 0.69 -12.92
CA GLU A 60 -10.81 0.92 -13.77
C GLU A 60 -10.97 2.39 -14.14
N GLU A 61 -10.81 3.29 -13.17
CA GLU A 61 -10.85 4.75 -13.41
C GLU A 61 -9.73 5.19 -14.35
N ALA A 62 -8.50 4.73 -14.11
CA ALA A 62 -7.36 5.03 -14.97
C ALA A 62 -7.59 4.53 -16.41
N ALA A 63 -8.13 3.34 -16.57
CA ALA A 63 -8.50 2.78 -17.86
C ALA A 63 -9.63 3.58 -18.55
N ALA A 64 -10.61 4.08 -17.78
CA ALA A 64 -11.68 4.93 -18.31
C ALA A 64 -11.17 6.29 -18.82
N VAL A 65 -10.24 6.90 -18.07
CA VAL A 65 -9.58 8.16 -18.49
C VAL A 65 -8.81 7.95 -19.80
N ARG A 66 -8.03 6.88 -19.91
CA ARG A 66 -7.28 6.55 -21.14
C ARG A 66 -8.20 6.35 -22.35
N ARG A 67 -9.32 5.64 -22.17
CA ARG A 67 -10.32 5.47 -23.28
C ARG A 67 -10.90 6.79 -23.74
N ARG A 68 -11.18 7.73 -22.84
CA ARG A 68 -11.71 9.05 -23.19
C ARG A 68 -10.67 9.90 -23.94
N SER A 69 -9.42 9.90 -23.53
CA SER A 69 -8.35 10.65 -24.20
C SER A 69 -8.04 10.09 -25.59
N SER A 70 -8.09 8.77 -25.79
CA SER A 70 -7.90 8.16 -27.11
C SER A 70 -9.07 8.41 -28.08
N SER A 71 -10.31 8.54 -27.59
CA SER A 71 -11.47 8.82 -28.44
C SER A 71 -11.54 10.28 -28.89
N SER A 72 -10.95 11.22 -28.13
CA SER A 72 -10.92 12.64 -28.52
C SER A 72 -9.89 12.97 -29.61
N SER A 73 -8.91 12.10 -29.84
CA SER A 73 -7.87 12.30 -30.86
C SER A 73 -8.28 11.84 -32.28
N VAL A 74 -9.42 11.15 -32.44
CA VAL A 74 -9.88 10.58 -33.71
C VAL A 74 -10.93 11.45 -34.44
N SER A 75 -11.40 12.55 -33.87
CA SER A 75 -12.49 13.35 -34.42
C SER A 75 -12.08 14.48 -35.39
N SER A 76 -10.90 14.42 -36.02
CA SER A 76 -10.48 15.40 -37.03
C SER A 76 -10.03 14.78 -38.36
N SER A 77 -10.78 13.83 -38.91
CA SER A 77 -10.71 13.54 -40.35
C SER A 77 -11.90 12.72 -40.84
N SER A 78 -12.64 13.33 -41.78
CA SER A 78 -13.50 12.77 -42.84
C SER A 78 -14.80 12.08 -42.47
N SER A 79 -15.86 12.78 -42.85
CA SER A 79 -17.18 12.27 -43.21
C SER A 79 -17.11 11.21 -44.32
N SER A 80 -17.68 10.03 -44.12
CA SER A 80 -18.44 9.30 -45.13
C SER A 80 -19.27 8.19 -44.48
N SER A 81 -20.53 8.19 -44.85
CA SER A 81 -21.63 7.32 -44.53
C SER A 81 -21.39 5.85 -44.88
N SER A 82 -21.80 4.93 -44.02
CA SER A 82 -22.60 3.77 -44.43
C SER A 82 -23.13 3.02 -43.19
N SER A 83 -24.42 2.78 -43.26
CA SER A 83 -25.26 1.97 -42.37
C SER A 83 -24.92 0.50 -42.45
N SER A 84 -24.93 -0.22 -41.31
CA SER A 84 -25.61 -1.52 -41.19
C SER A 84 -25.49 -2.15 -39.79
N SER A 85 -26.68 -2.44 -39.27
CA SER A 85 -27.12 -3.61 -38.47
C SER A 85 -26.36 -4.11 -37.25
N SER A 86 -27.08 -3.91 -36.17
CA SER A 86 -27.17 -4.64 -34.91
C SER A 86 -26.84 -6.15 -34.95
N SER A 87 -25.98 -6.59 -34.03
CA SER A 87 -26.10 -7.87 -33.37
C SER A 87 -25.57 -7.76 -31.94
N SER A 88 -26.52 -7.78 -31.00
CA SER A 88 -26.28 -7.94 -29.59
C SER A 88 -25.83 -9.37 -29.31
N SER A 89 -24.57 -9.55 -29.03
CA SER A 89 -24.07 -10.75 -28.38
C SER A 89 -23.70 -10.43 -26.93
N SER A 90 -24.61 -10.79 -26.03
CA SER A 90 -24.35 -10.88 -24.59
C SER A 90 -23.36 -12.01 -24.34
N SER A 91 -22.08 -11.67 -24.30
CA SER A 91 -21.07 -12.57 -23.76
C SER A 91 -21.02 -12.37 -22.25
N SER A 92 -21.66 -13.32 -21.55
CA SER A 92 -21.41 -13.55 -20.14
C SER A 92 -19.95 -13.99 -19.98
N SER A 93 -19.06 -13.04 -19.74
CA SER A 93 -17.70 -13.32 -19.33
C SER A 93 -17.73 -13.81 -17.89
N SER A 94 -17.55 -15.12 -17.70
CA SER A 94 -17.14 -15.72 -16.45
C SER A 94 -15.83 -15.05 -16.02
N SER A 95 -15.90 -14.10 -15.08
CA SER A 95 -14.76 -13.48 -14.47
C SER A 95 -14.00 -14.50 -13.63
N SER A 96 -12.96 -15.13 -14.20
CA SER A 96 -11.88 -15.66 -13.40
C SER A 96 -11.32 -14.49 -12.58
N SER A 97 -11.38 -14.58 -11.25
CA SER A 97 -10.89 -13.54 -10.35
C SER A 97 -9.36 -13.49 -10.39
N SER A 98 -8.81 -12.91 -11.44
CA SER A 98 -7.40 -12.58 -11.48
C SER A 98 -7.21 -11.34 -10.60
N SER A 99 -6.37 -11.45 -9.57
CA SER A 99 -6.03 -10.32 -8.70
C SER A 99 -5.54 -9.14 -9.52
N SER A 100 -6.00 -7.92 -9.18
CA SER A 100 -5.55 -6.65 -9.76
C SER A 100 -4.02 -6.59 -9.83
N PRO A 101 -3.40 -6.26 -10.96
CA PRO A 101 -1.97 -6.04 -11.07
C PRO A 101 -1.45 -5.01 -10.06
N LEU A 102 -2.20 -3.92 -9.85
CA LEU A 102 -1.87 -2.90 -8.86
C LEU A 102 -1.86 -3.47 -7.44
N TYR A 103 -2.91 -4.20 -7.04
CA TYR A 103 -2.96 -4.81 -5.71
C TYR A 103 -1.79 -5.77 -5.48
N ARG A 104 -1.48 -6.64 -6.46
CA ARG A 104 -0.34 -7.57 -6.35
C ARG A 104 1.00 -6.86 -6.19
N ALA A 105 1.21 -5.79 -6.96
CA ALA A 105 2.43 -4.99 -6.87
C ALA A 105 2.55 -4.32 -5.49
N LEU A 106 1.47 -3.70 -5.00
CA LEU A 106 1.46 -3.04 -3.69
C LEU A 106 1.56 -4.02 -2.53
N LYS A 107 0.96 -5.21 -2.66
CA LYS A 107 1.09 -6.30 -1.68
C LYS A 107 2.53 -6.82 -1.62
N ALA A 108 3.17 -7.02 -2.77
CA ALA A 108 4.57 -7.45 -2.82
C ALA A 108 5.50 -6.40 -2.19
N SER A 109 5.31 -5.10 -2.50
CA SER A 109 6.04 -4.01 -1.86
C SER A 109 5.83 -3.96 -0.35
N CYS A 110 4.60 -4.23 0.12
CA CYS A 110 4.28 -4.32 1.54
C CYS A 110 5.02 -5.47 2.22
N ASP A 111 5.00 -6.66 1.63
CA ASP A 111 5.69 -7.82 2.18
C ASP A 111 7.19 -7.59 2.23
N GLU A 112 7.81 -7.10 1.15
CA GLU A 112 9.24 -6.78 1.12
C GLU A 112 9.61 -5.77 2.21
N TYR A 113 8.85 -4.68 2.32
CA TYR A 113 9.15 -3.61 3.27
C TYR A 113 9.04 -4.05 4.74
N PHE A 114 8.02 -4.82 5.09
CA PHE A 114 7.73 -5.21 6.48
C PHE A 114 8.33 -6.55 6.91
N TYR A 115 9.27 -7.07 6.16
CA TYR A 115 10.06 -8.23 6.57
C TYR A 115 11.06 -7.86 7.67
N ILE A 116 11.19 -8.71 8.70
CA ILE A 116 12.12 -8.55 9.82
C ILE A 116 13.26 -9.58 9.68
N PRO A 117 14.40 -9.23 9.07
CA PRO A 117 15.47 -10.18 8.74
C PRO A 117 16.02 -10.91 9.97
N ALA A 118 16.21 -10.20 11.08
CA ALA A 118 16.73 -10.76 12.33
C ALA A 118 15.80 -11.83 12.93
N ARG A 119 14.52 -11.80 12.62
CA ARG A 119 13.51 -12.74 13.12
C ARG A 119 13.09 -13.76 12.05
N LYS A 120 13.42 -13.53 10.80
CA LYS A 120 12.97 -14.33 9.64
C LYS A 120 11.45 -14.45 9.58
N GLU A 121 10.76 -13.36 9.86
CA GLU A 121 9.31 -13.27 9.87
C GLU A 121 8.84 -11.91 9.36
N TYR A 122 7.61 -11.82 8.94
CA TYR A 122 6.95 -10.58 8.55
C TYR A 122 6.29 -9.92 9.77
N ARG A 123 6.25 -8.59 9.80
CA ARG A 123 5.63 -7.83 10.88
C ARG A 123 4.14 -8.16 11.07
N GLY A 124 3.45 -8.43 9.96
CA GLY A 124 2.03 -8.75 9.92
C GLY A 124 1.67 -9.62 8.71
N THR A 125 0.38 -9.66 8.39
CA THR A 125 -0.13 -10.41 7.23
C THR A 125 -0.01 -9.65 5.91
N GLY A 126 0.56 -8.43 5.96
CA GLY A 126 0.70 -7.53 4.83
C GLY A 126 -0.53 -6.65 4.59
N GLY A 127 -0.63 -6.16 3.39
CA GLY A 127 -1.65 -5.22 2.94
C GLY A 127 -1.19 -4.54 1.67
N ILE A 128 -1.22 -3.21 1.61
CA ILE A 128 -0.70 -2.40 0.51
C ILE A 128 0.36 -1.43 1.02
N PHE A 129 1.40 -1.20 0.23
CA PHE A 129 2.44 -0.22 0.53
C PHE A 129 2.99 0.40 -0.75
N PHE A 130 3.13 1.73 -0.76
CA PHE A 130 3.74 2.50 -1.86
C PHE A 130 4.54 3.66 -1.28
N ASP A 131 5.74 3.88 -1.80
CA ASP A 131 6.65 4.90 -1.32
C ASP A 131 7.29 5.60 -2.52
N GLY A 132 6.87 6.83 -2.79
CA GLY A 132 7.38 7.64 -3.90
C GLY A 132 7.11 7.10 -5.32
N ALA A 133 6.39 5.99 -5.43
CA ALA A 133 6.14 5.31 -6.70
C ALA A 133 5.01 5.92 -7.53
N LEU A 134 4.19 6.78 -6.93
CA LEU A 134 3.08 7.46 -7.58
C LEU A 134 3.43 8.93 -7.82
N SER A 135 3.39 9.37 -9.06
CA SER A 135 3.52 10.79 -9.42
C SER A 135 2.23 11.29 -10.05
N SER A 136 1.86 12.55 -9.77
CA SER A 136 0.75 13.17 -10.50
C SER A 136 1.21 13.54 -11.91
N SER A 137 0.74 12.85 -12.93
CA SER A 137 0.95 13.24 -14.32
C SER A 137 -0.08 14.27 -14.73
N THR A 138 0.13 15.53 -14.38
CA THR A 138 -0.47 16.65 -15.11
C THR A 138 0.53 17.10 -16.17
N GLY A 139 0.51 16.44 -17.32
CA GLY A 139 1.26 16.87 -18.52
C GLY A 139 2.64 16.24 -18.69
N GLY A 140 2.74 15.35 -19.62
CA GLY A 140 3.86 14.96 -20.49
C GLY A 140 5.28 14.92 -19.95
N GLY A 141 5.90 13.75 -19.99
CA GLY A 141 7.35 13.58 -20.04
C GLY A 141 7.97 13.12 -18.73
N GLY A 142 8.28 11.84 -18.65
CA GLY A 142 9.00 11.23 -17.55
C GLY A 142 10.40 11.79 -17.35
N SER A 143 10.86 11.87 -16.11
CA SER A 143 12.27 11.88 -15.80
C SER A 143 12.51 11.21 -14.45
N ARG A 144 13.47 10.32 -14.49
CA ARG A 144 13.99 9.49 -13.39
C ARG A 144 14.63 10.35 -12.31
N GLY A 145 14.29 10.08 -11.03
CA GLY A 145 15.14 10.42 -9.91
C GLY A 145 15.59 9.10 -9.26
N GLY A 146 16.60 8.45 -9.85
CA GLY A 146 17.25 7.27 -9.30
C GLY A 146 18.61 7.66 -8.74
N ASN A 147 18.87 7.27 -7.50
CA ASN A 147 20.23 7.29 -6.96
C ASN A 147 20.94 5.99 -7.34
N GLY A 148 22.14 6.12 -7.88
CA GLY A 148 22.89 5.22 -8.71
C GLY A 148 23.09 3.78 -8.26
N GLY A 149 23.17 2.91 -9.24
CA GLY A 149 23.70 1.56 -9.18
C GLY A 149 23.26 0.70 -10.36
N ALA A 150 24.20 0.51 -11.32
CA ALA A 150 24.23 -0.51 -12.36
C ALA A 150 23.09 -0.53 -13.41
N GLU A 151 23.50 -0.22 -14.64
CA GLU A 151 22.74 -0.40 -15.87
C GLU A 151 22.62 -1.89 -16.20
N GLU A 152 21.43 -2.45 -16.08
CA GLU A 152 21.04 -3.65 -16.84
C GLU A 152 19.89 -3.26 -17.76
N GLU A 153 20.16 -3.35 -19.08
CA GLU A 153 19.15 -3.29 -20.13
C GLU A 153 18.23 -4.51 -20.00
N GLY A 154 17.10 -4.33 -19.31
CA GLY A 154 16.02 -5.29 -19.21
C GLY A 154 14.70 -4.61 -19.51
N ASP A 155 13.93 -5.22 -20.37
CA ASP A 155 12.59 -4.91 -20.84
C ASP A 155 11.76 -4.08 -19.82
N GLU A 156 11.56 -2.79 -20.06
CA GLU A 156 10.85 -1.84 -19.19
C GLU A 156 9.37 -2.25 -19.07
N LYS A 157 9.07 -3.25 -18.26
CA LYS A 157 7.69 -3.49 -17.82
C LYS A 157 7.25 -2.26 -17.03
N LYS A 158 6.45 -1.40 -17.66
CA LYS A 158 5.81 -0.25 -17.01
C LYS A 158 5.18 -0.72 -15.70
N SER A 159 5.64 -0.17 -14.60
CA SER A 159 5.06 -0.46 -13.28
C SER A 159 3.57 -0.08 -13.31
N PRO A 160 2.66 -0.95 -12.88
CA PRO A 160 1.23 -0.63 -12.80
C PRO A 160 0.93 0.59 -11.94
N LEU A 161 1.86 0.97 -11.05
CA LEU A 161 1.81 2.17 -10.23
C LEU A 161 1.89 3.48 -11.04
N LEU A 162 2.48 3.47 -12.23
CA LEU A 162 2.59 4.66 -13.10
C LEU A 162 1.30 4.96 -13.87
N GLU A 163 0.30 4.09 -13.79
CA GLU A 163 -0.92 4.20 -14.57
C GLU A 163 -2.09 4.84 -13.84
N VAL A 164 -2.02 4.97 -12.51
CA VAL A 164 -3.06 5.57 -11.67
C VAL A 164 -2.68 7.00 -11.23
N ASP A 165 -3.69 7.85 -11.01
CA ASP A 165 -3.47 9.16 -10.40
C ASP A 165 -3.06 8.99 -8.93
N GLY A 166 -1.79 9.33 -8.63
CA GLY A 166 -1.21 9.12 -7.31
C GLY A 166 -1.91 9.89 -6.20
N ARG A 167 -2.39 11.10 -6.48
CA ARG A 167 -3.13 11.90 -5.50
C ARG A 167 -4.50 11.30 -5.20
N ALA A 168 -5.25 11.00 -6.24
CA ALA A 168 -6.58 10.39 -6.09
C ALA A 168 -6.47 9.03 -5.38
N PHE A 169 -5.45 8.24 -5.69
CA PHE A 169 -5.20 6.97 -5.03
C PHE A 169 -4.85 7.15 -3.54
N ALA A 170 -3.96 8.08 -3.18
CA ALA A 170 -3.61 8.36 -1.79
C ALA A 170 -4.82 8.83 -0.97
N GLU A 171 -5.68 9.70 -1.55
CA GLU A 171 -6.94 10.13 -0.91
C GLU A 171 -7.89 8.94 -0.71
N ARG A 172 -7.99 8.03 -1.68
CA ARG A 172 -8.80 6.81 -1.59
C ARG A 172 -8.30 5.88 -0.50
N VAL A 173 -6.98 5.69 -0.41
CA VAL A 173 -6.35 4.90 0.66
C VAL A 173 -6.63 5.52 2.03
N ALA A 174 -6.49 6.83 2.18
CA ALA A 174 -6.79 7.51 3.45
C ALA A 174 -8.26 7.32 3.88
N ARG A 175 -9.21 7.43 2.96
CA ARG A 175 -10.64 7.20 3.23
C ARG A 175 -10.98 5.73 3.50
N GLY A 176 -10.28 4.81 2.84
CA GLY A 176 -10.48 3.37 2.97
C GLY A 176 -9.87 2.80 4.26
N TRP A 177 -8.98 3.54 4.94
CA TRP A 177 -8.23 3.01 6.07
C TRP A 177 -9.12 2.53 7.22
N LEU A 178 -10.01 3.37 7.73
CA LEU A 178 -10.91 3.00 8.82
C LEU A 178 -11.89 1.87 8.43
N PRO A 179 -12.57 1.92 7.28
CA PRO A 179 -13.43 0.84 6.83
C PRO A 179 -12.73 -0.51 6.65
N SER A 180 -11.41 -0.53 6.42
CA SER A 180 -10.66 -1.76 6.17
C SER A 180 -10.54 -2.67 7.39
N TRP A 181 -10.46 -2.12 8.60
CA TRP A 181 -10.22 -2.88 9.83
C TRP A 181 -11.30 -2.74 10.90
N LEU A 182 -12.09 -1.68 10.88
CA LEU A 182 -13.15 -1.44 11.87
C LEU A 182 -14.13 -2.61 11.99
N PRO A 183 -14.59 -3.27 10.92
CA PRO A 183 -15.46 -4.43 11.04
C PRO A 183 -14.85 -5.59 11.82
N ALA A 184 -13.53 -5.80 11.75
CA ALA A 184 -12.85 -6.81 12.55
C ALA A 184 -12.86 -6.44 14.05
N VAL A 185 -12.62 -5.16 14.37
CA VAL A 185 -12.71 -4.66 15.75
C VAL A 185 -14.13 -4.85 16.29
N GLU A 186 -15.15 -4.47 15.55
CA GLU A 186 -16.55 -4.62 15.97
C GLU A 186 -16.92 -6.07 16.28
N ARG A 187 -16.46 -7.03 15.48
CA ARG A 187 -16.68 -8.47 15.71
C ARG A 187 -15.94 -8.98 16.96
N ARG A 188 -14.76 -8.45 17.26
CA ARG A 188 -13.84 -9.02 18.26
C ARG A 188 -13.79 -8.28 19.58
N ARG A 189 -14.19 -7.01 19.65
CA ARG A 189 -14.04 -6.16 20.87
C ARG A 189 -14.72 -6.70 22.13
N ALA A 190 -15.75 -7.53 21.96
CA ALA A 190 -16.49 -8.12 23.08
C ALA A 190 -15.97 -9.51 23.49
N LEU A 191 -15.01 -10.08 22.76
CA LEU A 191 -14.45 -11.38 23.10
C LEU A 191 -13.56 -11.25 24.36
N PRO A 192 -13.64 -12.21 25.30
CA PRO A 192 -12.73 -12.22 26.43
C PRO A 192 -11.30 -12.45 25.93
N VAL A 193 -10.35 -11.83 26.59
CA VAL A 193 -8.92 -12.00 26.32
C VAL A 193 -8.29 -12.66 27.55
N SER A 194 -7.70 -13.82 27.40
CA SER A 194 -6.99 -14.52 28.45
C SER A 194 -5.66 -13.84 28.82
N GLU A 195 -5.13 -14.10 29.98
CA GLU A 195 -3.80 -13.60 30.40
C GLU A 195 -2.70 -14.06 29.43
N ARG A 196 -2.80 -15.28 28.91
CA ARG A 196 -1.88 -15.83 27.92
C ARG A 196 -1.95 -15.05 26.61
N GLU A 197 -3.14 -14.84 26.04
CA GLU A 197 -3.30 -14.05 24.82
C GLU A 197 -2.79 -12.62 25.01
N ARG A 198 -2.98 -12.06 26.20
CA ARG A 198 -2.44 -10.74 26.52
C ARG A 198 -0.91 -10.74 26.56
N ALA A 199 -0.31 -11.73 27.18
CA ALA A 199 1.15 -11.88 27.23
C ALA A 199 1.72 -12.06 25.81
N TRP A 200 1.11 -12.91 25.00
CA TRP A 200 1.45 -13.09 23.59
C TRP A 200 1.32 -11.79 22.78
N GLN A 201 0.22 -11.08 22.95
CA GLN A 201 0.03 -9.77 22.30
C GLN A 201 1.17 -8.81 22.63
N LEU A 202 1.60 -8.73 23.88
CA LEU A 202 2.69 -7.85 24.29
C LEU A 202 4.02 -8.25 23.65
N LEU A 203 4.31 -9.55 23.54
CA LEU A 203 5.47 -10.06 22.80
C LEU A 203 5.43 -9.69 21.32
N ARG A 204 4.28 -9.87 20.67
CA ARG A 204 4.12 -9.50 19.26
C ARG A 204 4.20 -8.00 19.03
N ARG A 205 3.71 -7.19 19.97
CA ARG A 205 3.91 -5.73 19.95
C ARG A 205 5.38 -5.35 20.07
N GLY A 206 6.18 -6.13 20.82
CA GLY A 206 7.63 -5.97 20.85
C GLY A 206 8.25 -6.12 19.45
N ARG A 207 7.79 -7.09 18.63
CA ARG A 207 8.26 -7.25 17.23
C ARG A 207 7.90 -6.04 16.35
N TYR A 208 6.71 -5.49 16.53
CA TYR A 208 6.31 -4.26 15.87
C TYR A 208 7.26 -3.09 16.19
N VAL A 209 7.59 -2.89 17.46
CA VAL A 209 8.52 -1.84 17.90
C VAL A 209 9.94 -2.10 17.38
N GLU A 210 10.42 -3.36 17.41
CA GLU A 210 11.72 -3.73 16.82
C GLU A 210 11.79 -3.30 15.35
N PHE A 211 10.75 -3.56 14.56
CA PHE A 211 10.71 -3.13 13.16
C PHE A 211 10.81 -1.60 13.06
N ASN A 212 9.97 -0.88 13.79
CA ASN A 212 9.93 0.58 13.71
C ASN A 212 11.26 1.24 14.10
N LEU A 213 11.95 0.71 15.11
CA LEU A 213 13.22 1.26 15.55
C LEU A 213 14.41 0.86 14.67
N LEU A 214 14.42 -0.36 14.14
CA LEU A 214 15.60 -0.92 13.47
C LEU A 214 15.53 -0.82 11.94
N TYR A 215 14.32 -0.91 11.36
CA TYR A 215 14.16 -1.09 9.92
C TYR A 215 13.29 -0.03 9.25
N ASP A 216 12.38 0.64 9.99
CA ASP A 216 11.47 1.62 9.40
C ASP A 216 12.21 2.88 8.93
N ARG A 217 12.26 3.07 7.61
CA ARG A 217 12.91 4.24 6.99
C ARG A 217 12.22 5.54 7.36
N GLY A 218 10.88 5.53 7.49
CA GLY A 218 10.11 6.72 7.84
C GLY A 218 10.37 7.18 9.27
N VAL A 219 10.43 6.25 10.23
CA VAL A 219 10.81 6.54 11.62
C VAL A 219 12.24 7.09 11.68
N ARG A 220 13.19 6.41 11.03
CA ARG A 220 14.58 6.88 10.97
C ARG A 220 14.69 8.26 10.39
N PHE A 221 14.07 8.53 9.25
CA PHE A 221 14.08 9.84 8.60
C PHE A 221 13.49 10.92 9.50
N GLY A 222 12.38 10.63 10.21
CA GLY A 222 11.76 11.56 11.14
C GLY A 222 12.67 11.91 12.32
N LEU A 223 13.35 10.91 12.89
CA LEU A 223 14.26 11.11 14.03
C LEU A 223 15.56 11.81 13.60
N ASP A 224 16.19 11.38 12.51
CA ASP A 224 17.43 11.98 11.98
C ASP A 224 17.22 13.42 11.49
N GLY A 225 16.01 13.74 11.01
CA GLY A 225 15.61 15.08 10.60
C GLY A 225 15.28 16.03 11.76
N GLY A 226 15.45 15.62 13.01
CA GLY A 226 15.14 16.43 14.20
C GLY A 226 13.63 16.59 14.46
N GLY A 227 12.82 15.67 13.95
CA GLY A 227 11.39 15.65 14.21
C GLY A 227 11.06 15.41 15.68
N ASP A 228 9.87 15.85 16.11
CA ASP A 228 9.35 15.57 17.44
C ASP A 228 9.20 14.06 17.62
N VAL A 229 9.94 13.51 18.60
CA VAL A 229 9.97 12.06 18.89
C VAL A 229 8.58 11.52 19.22
N ASP A 230 7.77 12.26 19.96
CA ASP A 230 6.42 11.84 20.34
C ASP A 230 5.50 11.77 19.11
N ALA A 231 5.65 12.69 18.17
CA ALA A 231 4.92 12.67 16.91
C ALA A 231 5.39 11.55 15.98
N VAL A 232 6.71 11.32 15.87
CA VAL A 232 7.27 10.23 15.06
C VAL A 232 6.85 8.86 15.61
N MET A 233 6.82 8.72 16.94
CA MET A 233 6.50 7.47 17.63
C MET A 233 5.03 7.37 18.06
N VAL A 234 4.14 8.22 17.55
CA VAL A 234 2.71 8.27 17.96
C VAL A 234 1.98 6.93 17.82
N SER A 235 2.40 6.08 16.88
CA SER A 235 1.82 4.75 16.67
C SER A 235 2.43 3.65 17.55
N ALA A 236 3.44 3.97 18.36
CA ALA A 236 4.07 2.99 19.24
C ALA A 236 3.09 2.52 20.32
N PRO A 237 2.95 1.20 20.54
CA PRO A 237 2.08 0.69 21.60
C PRO A 237 2.63 1.07 22.98
N PRO A 238 1.76 1.49 23.92
CA PRO A 238 2.21 1.96 25.23
C PRO A 238 2.81 0.85 26.11
N LEU A 239 2.50 -0.42 25.82
CA LEU A 239 3.02 -1.59 26.51
C LEU A 239 3.47 -2.64 25.51
N VAL A 240 4.68 -3.13 25.70
CA VAL A 240 5.30 -4.22 24.95
C VAL A 240 6.03 -5.16 25.90
N ALA A 241 6.39 -6.34 25.43
CA ALA A 241 7.24 -7.27 26.16
C ALA A 241 8.32 -7.85 25.25
N TRP A 242 9.46 -8.17 25.83
CA TRP A 242 10.52 -8.97 25.25
C TRP A 242 10.83 -10.14 26.15
N ALA A 243 11.00 -11.33 25.59
CA ALA A 243 11.46 -12.50 26.30
C ALA A 243 12.58 -13.17 25.50
N HIS A 244 13.56 -13.71 26.20
CA HIS A 244 14.66 -14.43 25.60
C HIS A 244 14.15 -15.72 24.96
N ARG A 245 14.40 -15.89 23.66
CA ARG A 245 13.98 -17.07 22.88
C ARG A 245 12.50 -17.40 22.99
N ALA A 246 11.64 -16.36 23.10
CA ALA A 246 10.19 -16.56 23.10
C ALA A 246 9.77 -17.29 21.81
N ALA A 247 9.00 -18.34 21.98
CA ALA A 247 8.41 -19.14 20.91
C ALA A 247 6.89 -19.21 21.10
N ALA A 248 6.19 -19.63 20.05
CA ALA A 248 4.78 -19.98 20.17
C ALA A 248 4.63 -21.21 21.09
N GLU A 249 3.64 -21.17 21.95
CA GLU A 249 3.37 -22.23 22.93
C GLU A 249 1.99 -22.85 22.77
N SER A 250 1.12 -22.30 21.89
CA SER A 250 -0.17 -22.87 21.53
C SER A 250 -0.31 -23.08 20.03
N GLU A 251 -1.29 -23.89 19.65
CA GLU A 251 -1.59 -24.13 18.23
C GLU A 251 -2.04 -22.84 17.51
N GLU A 252 -2.79 -21.96 18.19
CA GLU A 252 -3.23 -20.67 17.64
C GLU A 252 -2.04 -19.74 17.40
N GLU A 253 -1.10 -19.69 18.33
CA GLU A 253 0.12 -18.91 18.18
C GLU A 253 0.99 -19.45 17.04
N GLU A 254 1.15 -20.78 16.93
CA GLU A 254 1.93 -21.39 15.84
C GLU A 254 1.27 -21.18 14.47
N ARG A 255 -0.07 -21.29 14.37
CA ARG A 255 -0.79 -20.96 13.15
C ARG A 255 -0.55 -19.51 12.68
N LEU A 256 -0.52 -18.56 13.64
CA LEU A 256 -0.13 -17.19 13.31
C LEU A 256 1.33 -17.14 12.82
N MET A 257 2.25 -17.81 13.53
CA MET A 257 3.67 -17.79 13.15
C MET A 257 3.95 -18.42 11.79
N GLU A 258 3.20 -19.46 11.39
CA GLU A 258 3.29 -20.02 10.04
C GLU A 258 2.98 -18.97 8.97
N VAL A 259 1.91 -18.19 9.17
CA VAL A 259 1.52 -17.12 8.25
C VAL A 259 2.54 -15.99 8.24
N LEU A 260 3.10 -15.63 9.40
CA LEU A 260 4.11 -14.58 9.51
C LEU A 260 5.49 -14.99 8.95
N ARG A 261 5.76 -16.28 8.81
CA ARG A 261 6.98 -16.80 8.16
C ARG A 261 6.81 -16.98 6.66
N ARG A 262 5.58 -17.17 6.19
CA ARG A 262 5.27 -17.44 4.77
C ARG A 262 4.04 -16.64 4.34
N PRO A 263 4.25 -15.48 3.69
CA PRO A 263 3.14 -14.66 3.21
C PRO A 263 2.21 -15.48 2.31
N ARG A 264 0.92 -15.20 2.43
CA ARG A 264 -0.12 -15.82 1.61
C ARG A 264 -0.81 -14.76 0.76
N ASP A 265 -1.37 -15.19 -0.34
CA ASP A 265 -2.38 -14.42 -1.06
C ASP A 265 -3.72 -14.60 -0.31
N TRP A 266 -4.32 -13.49 0.08
CA TRP A 266 -5.54 -13.45 0.88
C TRP A 266 -6.79 -13.02 0.08
N ALA A 267 -6.61 -12.45 -1.16
CA ALA A 267 -7.69 -11.83 -1.95
C ALA A 267 -7.67 -12.21 -3.43
#